data_ff6394d96b08a7a33c7dd6820a86853a
#
_entry.id   ff6394d96b08a7a33c7dd6820a86853a
#
_cell.length_a   1.000
_cell.length_b   1.000
_cell.length_c   1.000
_cell.angle_alpha   90.00
_cell.angle_beta   90.00
_cell.angle_gamma   90.00
#
_symmetry.space_group_name_H-M   'P 1'
#
loop_
_entity.id
_entity.type
_entity.pdbx_description
1 polymer ?
#
loop_
_entity_poly.entity_id
_entity_poly.type
_entity_poly.pdbx_seq_one_letter_code
_entity_poly.pdbx_strand_id
1 'polypeptide(L)'
;MKTMIVKATLLAGLVVGVAGAAWAQSAADAIAQRQAGFKAIGAATGEVKKALDAGGDLTAVAAKAAEISAYGKRIPALFPAGSGAVGGAKTRALPAIWENKSDFDANAGIMSREADKLEMALKANDKVAAAAAFAGTTGQCGACHRPARAPQ
;
A
#
# COMPACT_ATOMS: atom_id res chain seq x y z
N MET A 1 -62.34 -39.21 13.62
CA MET A 1 -61.33 -38.65 12.71
C MET A 1 -60.90 -37.29 13.25
N LYS A 2 -59.70 -37.17 13.86
CA LYS A 2 -59.14 -35.92 14.43
C LYS A 2 -58.13 -35.40 13.48
N THR A 3 -58.38 -34.26 12.88
CA THR A 3 -57.50 -33.55 11.95
C THR A 3 -56.46 -32.77 12.75
N MET A 4 -55.17 -33.18 12.66
CA MET A 4 -54.04 -32.45 13.21
C MET A 4 -53.66 -31.32 12.25
N ILE A 5 -53.81 -30.09 12.67
CA ILE A 5 -53.28 -28.91 11.96
C ILE A 5 -51.86 -28.71 12.42
N VAL A 6 -50.88 -28.96 11.53
CA VAL A 6 -49.48 -28.62 11.77
C VAL A 6 -49.28 -27.16 11.45
N LYS A 7 -48.98 -26.33 12.46
CA LYS A 7 -48.55 -24.93 12.28
C LYS A 7 -47.09 -24.90 11.83
N ALA A 8 -46.87 -24.60 10.57
CA ALA A 8 -45.54 -24.25 10.04
C ALA A 8 -45.18 -22.84 10.46
N THR A 9 -44.29 -22.71 11.41
CA THR A 9 -43.68 -21.42 11.80
C THR A 9 -42.56 -21.09 10.81
N LEU A 10 -42.78 -20.07 10.00
CA LEU A 10 -41.74 -19.49 9.13
C LEU A 10 -40.67 -18.82 10.03
N LEU A 11 -39.47 -19.38 10.04
CA LEU A 11 -38.26 -18.70 10.47
C LEU A 11 -37.69 -17.95 9.24
N ALA A 12 -38.17 -16.75 8.99
CA ALA A 12 -37.58 -15.78 8.08
C ALA A 12 -36.98 -14.68 8.96
N GLY A 13 -35.68 -14.77 9.24
CA GLY A 13 -35.02 -13.75 10.03
C GLY A 13 -33.51 -13.93 10.09
N LEU A 14 -32.81 -12.93 9.59
CA LEU A 14 -31.40 -12.61 9.88
C LEU A 14 -30.31 -13.22 8.99
N VAL A 15 -30.22 -12.74 7.75
CA VAL A 15 -29.00 -12.93 6.92
C VAL A 15 -28.32 -11.60 6.56
N VAL A 16 -28.77 -10.45 7.08
CA VAL A 16 -28.24 -9.13 6.68
C VAL A 16 -26.97 -8.71 7.42
N GLY A 17 -26.56 -9.39 8.50
CA GLY A 17 -25.45 -8.93 9.36
C GLY A 17 -24.04 -9.38 8.94
N VAL A 18 -23.87 -10.44 8.15
CA VAL A 18 -22.55 -11.08 7.95
C VAL A 18 -21.71 -10.37 6.87
N ALA A 19 -22.33 -9.83 5.83
CA ALA A 19 -21.60 -9.17 4.74
C ALA A 19 -20.92 -7.87 5.21
N GLY A 20 -21.61 -7.05 6.00
CA GLY A 20 -21.07 -5.78 6.51
C GLY A 20 -19.84 -5.97 7.41
N ALA A 21 -19.81 -7.00 8.24
CA ALA A 21 -18.69 -7.30 9.12
C ALA A 21 -17.44 -7.78 8.31
N ALA A 22 -17.64 -8.57 7.27
CA ALA A 22 -16.55 -9.03 6.41
C ALA A 22 -15.87 -7.88 5.63
N TRP A 23 -16.65 -6.91 5.13
CA TRP A 23 -16.11 -5.72 4.47
C TRP A 23 -15.33 -4.83 5.42
N ALA A 24 -15.82 -4.61 6.65
CA ALA A 24 -15.14 -3.82 7.66
C ALA A 24 -13.81 -4.46 8.09
N GLN A 25 -13.77 -5.78 8.24
CA GLN A 25 -12.54 -6.51 8.55
C GLN A 25 -11.53 -6.41 7.43
N SER A 26 -11.93 -6.59 6.17
CA SER A 26 -11.02 -6.49 5.02
C SER A 26 -10.46 -5.07 4.84
N ALA A 27 -11.25 -4.03 5.14
CA ALA A 27 -10.79 -2.64 5.11
C ALA A 27 -9.76 -2.36 6.22
N ALA A 28 -9.97 -2.86 7.43
CA ALA A 28 -9.04 -2.74 8.54
C ALA A 28 -7.72 -3.46 8.25
N ASP A 29 -7.79 -4.66 7.69
CA ASP A 29 -6.61 -5.44 7.29
C ASP A 29 -5.82 -4.73 6.19
N ALA A 30 -6.48 -4.15 5.20
CA ALA A 30 -5.84 -3.36 4.15
C ALA A 30 -5.13 -2.13 4.74
N ILE A 31 -5.76 -1.44 5.71
CA ILE A 31 -5.14 -0.30 6.41
C ILE A 31 -3.90 -0.74 7.18
N ALA A 32 -3.97 -1.82 7.94
CA ALA A 32 -2.84 -2.34 8.70
C ALA A 32 -1.68 -2.77 7.78
N GLN A 33 -1.98 -3.51 6.72
CA GLN A 33 -0.98 -3.96 5.75
C GLN A 33 -0.27 -2.80 5.04
N ARG A 34 -1.03 -1.77 4.59
CA ARG A 34 -0.41 -0.61 3.93
C ARG A 34 0.43 0.23 4.88
N GLN A 35 0.02 0.39 6.14
CA GLN A 35 0.80 1.11 7.14
C GLN A 35 2.10 0.38 7.47
N ALA A 36 2.06 -0.94 7.68
CA ALA A 36 3.24 -1.77 7.91
C ALA A 36 4.18 -1.73 6.70
N GLY A 37 3.64 -1.86 5.49
CA GLY A 37 4.42 -1.83 4.26
C GLY A 37 5.09 -0.48 4.01
N PHE A 38 4.39 0.64 4.19
CA PHE A 38 5.02 1.97 4.08
C PHE A 38 6.10 2.21 5.11
N LYS A 39 5.95 1.68 6.33
CA LYS A 39 7.00 1.71 7.35
C LYS A 39 8.23 0.90 6.90
N ALA A 40 8.02 -0.29 6.34
CA ALA A 40 9.09 -1.16 5.86
C ALA A 40 9.89 -0.52 4.71
N ILE A 41 9.20 0.00 3.67
CA ILE A 41 9.90 0.65 2.56
C ILE A 41 10.55 1.98 2.97
N GLY A 42 10.02 2.68 3.97
CA GLY A 42 10.69 3.83 4.57
C GLY A 42 12.03 3.46 5.21
N ALA A 43 12.08 2.35 5.94
CA ALA A 43 13.32 1.81 6.50
C ALA A 43 14.30 1.39 5.39
N ALA A 44 13.83 0.63 4.38
CA ALA A 44 14.63 0.23 3.23
C ALA A 44 15.24 1.43 2.48
N THR A 45 14.45 2.50 2.29
CA THR A 45 14.93 3.75 1.69
C THR A 45 16.04 4.39 2.53
N GLY A 46 15.91 4.37 3.86
CA GLY A 46 16.94 4.87 4.77
C GLY A 46 18.25 4.07 4.70
N GLU A 47 18.17 2.75 4.56
CA GLU A 47 19.36 1.88 4.40
C GLU A 47 20.08 2.17 3.07
N VAL A 48 19.34 2.31 1.95
CA VAL A 48 19.92 2.69 0.65
C VAL A 48 20.57 4.07 0.73
N LYS A 49 19.88 5.06 1.34
CA LYS A 49 20.47 6.40 1.51
C LYS A 49 21.78 6.35 2.27
N LYS A 50 21.82 5.64 3.40
CA LYS A 50 23.04 5.47 4.21
C LYS A 50 24.19 4.87 3.41
N ALA A 51 23.92 3.86 2.58
CA ALA A 51 24.94 3.25 1.73
C ALA A 51 25.46 4.23 0.65
N LEU A 52 24.58 4.98 0.00
CA LEU A 52 24.94 6.02 -0.97
C LEU A 52 25.80 7.11 -0.33
N ASP A 53 25.42 7.60 0.85
CA ASP A 53 26.17 8.62 1.59
C ASP A 53 27.57 8.11 2.00
N ALA A 54 27.70 6.84 2.36
CA ALA A 54 28.98 6.23 2.72
C ALA A 54 29.93 6.03 1.52
N GLY A 55 29.42 6.01 0.30
CA GLY A 55 30.20 5.92 -0.92
C GLY A 55 30.96 4.61 -1.15
N GLY A 56 30.68 3.57 -0.34
CA GLY A 56 31.30 2.24 -0.43
C GLY A 56 30.69 1.33 -1.50
N ASP A 57 30.72 0.02 -1.24
CA ASP A 57 30.05 -0.99 -2.07
C ASP A 57 28.53 -0.92 -1.87
N LEU A 58 27.80 -0.73 -2.98
CA LEU A 58 26.35 -0.58 -2.98
C LEU A 58 25.60 -1.91 -3.17
N THR A 59 26.30 -2.98 -3.56
CA THR A 59 25.66 -4.26 -3.91
C THR A 59 24.90 -4.87 -2.72
N ALA A 60 25.41 -4.65 -1.49
CA ALA A 60 24.80 -5.15 -0.27
C ALA A 60 23.37 -4.62 -0.01
N VAL A 61 23.01 -3.45 -0.55
CA VAL A 61 21.69 -2.83 -0.35
C VAL A 61 20.75 -2.96 -1.55
N ALA A 62 21.17 -3.67 -2.61
CA ALA A 62 20.35 -3.84 -3.82
C ALA A 62 18.99 -4.50 -3.51
N ALA A 63 18.96 -5.47 -2.59
CA ALA A 63 17.72 -6.13 -2.17
C ALA A 63 16.71 -5.14 -1.56
N LYS A 64 17.18 -4.02 -0.96
CA LYS A 64 16.28 -2.99 -0.41
C LYS A 64 15.53 -2.22 -1.49
N ALA A 65 16.15 -1.99 -2.63
CA ALA A 65 15.46 -1.40 -3.78
C ALA A 65 14.42 -2.37 -4.37
N ALA A 66 14.74 -3.67 -4.42
CA ALA A 66 13.76 -4.70 -4.82
C ALA A 66 12.55 -4.75 -3.88
N GLU A 67 12.74 -4.63 -2.55
CA GLU A 67 11.66 -4.54 -1.57
C GLU A 67 10.75 -3.33 -1.86
N ILE A 68 11.33 -2.16 -2.16
CA ILE A 68 10.58 -0.94 -2.51
C ILE A 68 9.78 -1.16 -3.80
N SER A 69 10.37 -1.72 -4.84
CA SER A 69 9.68 -2.01 -6.11
C SER A 69 8.54 -3.00 -5.90
N ALA A 70 8.78 -4.11 -5.24
CA ALA A 70 7.77 -5.13 -4.98
C ALA A 70 6.57 -4.57 -4.19
N TYR A 71 6.84 -3.71 -3.21
CA TYR A 71 5.78 -3.04 -2.48
C TYR A 71 5.02 -2.04 -3.36
N GLY A 72 5.71 -1.27 -4.19
CA GLY A 72 5.10 -0.35 -5.15
C GLY A 72 4.03 -1.01 -6.02
N LYS A 73 4.33 -2.21 -6.53
CA LYS A 73 3.40 -3.04 -7.32
C LYS A 73 2.15 -3.48 -6.54
N ARG A 74 2.23 -3.54 -5.21
CA ARG A 74 1.11 -3.92 -4.33
C ARG A 74 0.24 -2.76 -3.88
N ILE A 75 0.75 -1.51 -3.92
CA ILE A 75 0.04 -0.33 -3.40
C ILE A 75 -1.39 -0.22 -3.91
N PRO A 76 -1.68 -0.35 -5.23
CA PRO A 76 -3.03 -0.23 -5.75
C PRO A 76 -4.06 -1.12 -5.04
N ALA A 77 -3.69 -2.38 -4.78
CA ALA A 77 -4.55 -3.36 -4.12
C ALA A 77 -4.76 -3.11 -2.62
N LEU A 78 -3.86 -2.34 -1.98
CA LEU A 78 -3.93 -2.01 -0.56
C LEU A 78 -4.84 -0.81 -0.26
N PHE A 79 -5.49 -0.24 -1.29
CA PHE A 79 -6.47 0.83 -1.17
C PHE A 79 -7.82 0.44 -1.78
N PRO A 80 -8.46 -0.64 -1.30
CA PRO A 80 -9.80 -0.99 -1.75
C PRO A 80 -10.81 0.11 -1.37
N ALA A 81 -11.92 0.17 -2.07
CA ALA A 81 -13.02 1.08 -1.73
C ALA A 81 -13.44 0.88 -0.26
N GLY A 82 -13.76 1.96 0.44
CA GLY A 82 -14.15 1.92 1.85
C GLY A 82 -12.99 1.80 2.85
N SER A 83 -11.73 1.72 2.40
CA SER A 83 -10.57 1.68 3.31
C SER A 83 -10.00 3.07 3.65
N GLY A 84 -10.80 4.14 3.50
CA GLY A 84 -10.49 5.48 3.97
C GLY A 84 -10.72 5.66 5.48
N ALA A 85 -10.72 6.91 5.95
CA ALA A 85 -10.97 7.27 7.34
C ALA A 85 -12.47 7.19 7.70
N VAL A 86 -13.17 6.12 7.27
CA VAL A 86 -14.59 5.90 7.52
C VAL A 86 -14.74 5.05 8.78
N GLY A 87 -15.76 5.33 9.58
CA GLY A 87 -16.07 4.51 10.75
C GLY A 87 -15.02 4.52 11.87
N GLY A 88 -14.21 5.60 11.96
CA GLY A 88 -13.18 5.72 13.02
C GLY A 88 -11.86 4.99 12.71
N ALA A 89 -11.67 4.49 11.50
CA ALA A 89 -10.42 3.85 11.09
C ALA A 89 -9.24 4.84 11.18
N LYS A 90 -8.17 4.44 11.88
CA LYS A 90 -6.97 5.25 12.06
C LYS A 90 -6.09 5.25 10.80
N THR A 91 -6.46 6.03 9.81
CA THR A 91 -5.71 6.20 8.57
C THR A 91 -5.64 7.68 8.18
N ARG A 92 -4.56 8.04 7.48
CA ARG A 92 -4.35 9.38 6.91
C ARG A 92 -4.66 9.43 5.41
N ALA A 93 -5.21 8.35 4.85
CA ALA A 93 -5.59 8.30 3.45
C ALA A 93 -6.75 9.26 3.16
N LEU A 94 -6.55 10.18 2.22
CA LEU A 94 -7.54 11.17 1.82
C LEU A 94 -8.50 10.59 0.76
N PRO A 95 -9.75 11.10 0.67
CA PRO A 95 -10.72 10.69 -0.35
C PRO A 95 -10.21 10.79 -1.79
N ALA A 96 -9.34 11.77 -2.06
CA ALA A 96 -8.71 11.99 -3.36
C ALA A 96 -8.04 10.73 -3.96
N ILE A 97 -7.64 9.76 -3.15
CA ILE A 97 -7.11 8.47 -3.62
C ILE A 97 -8.14 7.72 -4.48
N TRP A 98 -9.38 7.68 -4.04
CA TRP A 98 -10.46 6.96 -4.71
C TRP A 98 -11.14 7.78 -5.79
N GLU A 99 -11.15 9.10 -5.64
CA GLU A 99 -11.63 10.05 -6.65
C GLU A 99 -10.73 10.06 -7.89
N ASN A 100 -9.41 9.90 -7.69
CA ASN A 100 -8.39 9.91 -8.75
C ASN A 100 -7.56 8.61 -8.72
N LYS A 101 -8.24 7.46 -8.69
CA LYS A 101 -7.61 6.15 -8.49
C LYS A 101 -6.58 5.82 -9.56
N SER A 102 -6.85 6.17 -10.82
CA SER A 102 -5.92 5.95 -11.93
C SER A 102 -4.59 6.67 -11.75
N ASP A 103 -4.63 7.94 -11.33
CA ASP A 103 -3.42 8.74 -11.10
C ASP A 103 -2.64 8.24 -9.88
N PHE A 104 -3.37 7.83 -8.82
CA PHE A 104 -2.76 7.21 -7.65
C PHE A 104 -2.03 5.92 -8.03
N ASP A 105 -2.66 5.05 -8.81
CA ASP A 105 -2.07 3.78 -9.27
C ASP A 105 -0.89 4.01 -10.22
N ALA A 106 -0.99 5.00 -11.11
CA ALA A 106 0.09 5.39 -12.00
C ALA A 106 1.34 5.85 -11.22
N ASN A 107 1.15 6.67 -10.17
CA ASN A 107 2.25 7.11 -9.29
C ASN A 107 2.93 5.93 -8.58
N ALA A 108 2.16 4.96 -8.09
CA ALA A 108 2.70 3.73 -7.51
C ALA A 108 3.53 2.92 -8.53
N GLY A 109 3.03 2.84 -9.77
CA GLY A 109 3.75 2.20 -10.88
C GLY A 109 5.05 2.93 -11.25
N ILE A 110 5.06 4.27 -11.24
CA ILE A 110 6.28 5.06 -11.48
C ILE A 110 7.31 4.77 -10.37
N MET A 111 6.91 4.83 -9.10
CA MET A 111 7.78 4.53 -7.96
C MET A 111 8.42 3.13 -8.11
N SER A 112 7.63 2.15 -8.50
CA SER A 112 8.09 0.78 -8.71
C SER A 112 9.17 0.71 -9.80
N ARG A 113 8.94 1.35 -10.95
CA ARG A 113 9.93 1.37 -12.06
C ARG A 113 11.22 2.11 -11.68
N GLU A 114 11.13 3.21 -10.95
CA GLU A 114 12.33 3.92 -10.48
C GLU A 114 13.10 3.07 -9.46
N ALA A 115 12.42 2.32 -8.60
CA ALA A 115 13.05 1.38 -7.69
C ALA A 115 13.69 0.16 -8.41
N ASP A 116 13.10 -0.32 -9.52
CA ASP A 116 13.71 -1.35 -10.37
C ASP A 116 15.03 -0.83 -11.00
N LYS A 117 15.06 0.44 -11.48
CA LYS A 117 16.29 1.08 -11.97
C LYS A 117 17.34 1.22 -10.86
N LEU A 118 16.88 1.61 -9.65
CA LEU A 118 17.76 1.72 -8.48
C LEU A 118 18.39 0.37 -8.15
N GLU A 119 17.61 -0.71 -8.13
CA GLU A 119 18.13 -2.05 -7.89
C GLU A 119 19.22 -2.44 -8.89
N MET A 120 18.99 -2.19 -10.19
CA MET A 120 19.97 -2.49 -11.24
C MET A 120 21.27 -1.70 -11.04
N ALA A 121 21.16 -0.41 -10.74
CA ALA A 121 22.32 0.46 -10.52
C ALA A 121 23.12 0.05 -9.27
N LEU A 122 22.43 -0.32 -8.18
CA LEU A 122 23.06 -0.82 -6.96
C LEU A 122 23.79 -2.15 -7.20
N LYS A 123 23.19 -3.08 -7.94
CA LYS A 123 23.83 -4.35 -8.32
C LYS A 123 25.08 -4.14 -9.18
N ALA A 124 25.06 -3.14 -10.07
CA ALA A 124 26.19 -2.77 -10.88
C ALA A 124 27.26 -1.95 -10.12
N ASN A 125 27.00 -1.59 -8.87
CA ASN A 125 27.79 -0.66 -8.07
C ASN A 125 28.03 0.69 -8.79
N ASP A 126 27.10 1.09 -9.66
CA ASP A 126 27.13 2.38 -10.37
C ASP A 126 26.56 3.48 -9.48
N LYS A 127 27.45 4.21 -8.82
CA LYS A 127 27.09 5.26 -7.84
C LYS A 127 26.32 6.42 -8.46
N VAL A 128 26.62 6.77 -9.70
CA VAL A 128 25.96 7.89 -10.40
C VAL A 128 24.54 7.50 -10.78
N ALA A 129 24.37 6.35 -11.42
CA ALA A 129 23.06 5.84 -11.77
C ALA A 129 22.21 5.55 -10.53
N ALA A 130 22.80 5.01 -9.46
CA ALA A 130 22.12 4.72 -8.21
C ALA A 130 21.62 5.99 -7.52
N ALA A 131 22.43 7.06 -7.48
CA ALA A 131 22.00 8.34 -6.91
C ALA A 131 20.85 8.96 -7.71
N ALA A 132 20.89 8.92 -9.04
CA ALA A 132 19.83 9.40 -9.91
C ALA A 132 18.53 8.60 -9.73
N ALA A 133 18.61 7.28 -9.74
CA ALA A 133 17.45 6.40 -9.54
C ALA A 133 16.87 6.50 -8.11
N PHE A 134 17.72 6.71 -7.11
CA PHE A 134 17.28 6.98 -5.74
C PHE A 134 16.47 8.28 -5.63
N ALA A 135 16.95 9.35 -6.29
CA ALA A 135 16.21 10.61 -6.35
C ALA A 135 14.86 10.45 -7.07
N GLY A 136 14.83 9.69 -8.17
CA GLY A 136 13.59 9.33 -8.88
C GLY A 136 12.61 8.58 -7.99
N THR A 137 13.08 7.55 -7.29
CA THR A 137 12.27 6.74 -6.37
C THR A 137 11.68 7.57 -5.24
N THR A 138 12.53 8.36 -4.55
CA THR A 138 12.10 9.16 -3.38
C THR A 138 11.23 10.36 -3.77
N GLY A 139 11.42 10.92 -4.97
CA GLY A 139 10.56 11.95 -5.52
C GLY A 139 9.09 11.52 -5.62
N GLN A 140 8.85 10.24 -5.93
CA GLN A 140 7.49 9.69 -6.01
C GLN A 140 6.79 9.60 -4.64
N CYS A 141 7.54 9.48 -3.54
CA CYS A 141 6.94 9.53 -2.20
C CYS A 141 6.20 10.86 -1.99
N GLY A 142 6.85 11.97 -2.30
CA GLY A 142 6.25 13.31 -2.21
C GLY A 142 5.14 13.56 -3.23
N ALA A 143 5.31 13.10 -4.47
CA ALA A 143 4.32 13.25 -5.53
C ALA A 143 2.99 12.57 -5.16
N CYS A 144 3.04 11.36 -4.60
CA CYS A 144 1.88 10.62 -4.15
C CYS A 144 1.31 11.19 -2.83
N HIS A 145 2.17 11.50 -1.84
CA HIS A 145 1.72 11.92 -0.51
C HIS A 145 1.01 13.28 -0.49
N ARG A 146 1.43 14.24 -1.31
CA ARG A 146 0.81 15.57 -1.33
C ARG A 146 -0.71 15.55 -1.56
N PRO A 147 -1.26 14.86 -2.59
CA PRO A 147 -2.69 14.82 -2.81
C PRO A 147 -3.41 13.73 -1.99
N ALA A 148 -2.70 12.67 -1.56
CA ALA A 148 -3.31 11.44 -1.08
C ALA A 148 -3.23 11.24 0.44
N ARG A 149 -2.47 12.07 1.17
CA ARG A 149 -2.18 11.86 2.59
C ARG A 149 -2.38 13.12 3.42
N ALA A 150 -3.21 13.04 4.48
CA ALA A 150 -3.37 14.13 5.44
C ALA A 150 -2.04 14.47 6.15
N PRO A 151 -1.75 15.75 6.45
CA PRO A 151 -0.60 16.17 7.25
C PRO A 151 -0.65 15.55 8.66
N GLN A 152 0.50 15.55 9.34
CA GLN A 152 0.59 15.13 10.76
C GLN A 152 0.04 16.21 11.65
#